data_ae2c68a338b5d498eb98e146c42ef275
#
_entry.id   ae2c68a338b5d498eb98e146c42ef275
#
_cell.length_a   1.000
_cell.length_b   1.000
_cell.length_c   1.000
_cell.angle_alpha   90.00
_cell.angle_beta   90.00
_cell.angle_gamma   90.00
#
_symmetry.space_group_name_H-M   'P 1'
#
loop_
_entity.id
_entity.type
_entity.pdbx_description
1 polymer ?
#
loop_
_entity_poly.entity_id
_entity_poly.type
_entity_poly.pdbx_seq_one_letter_code
_entity_poly.pdbx_strand_id
1 'polypeptide(L)'
;RVEDKVSPGAREALCLYFSNHADAIAFGRQILPVFKIKSREEHLGEPLGIFEVTGYCGCEKCCGLKGGLTKAEKIPKAGHTIAADPEVLPMESKVEINDIVYVVEDTGKVVKGNVIDIYFNTHEEAVRFGRQKINVYLVP
;
A
#
# COMPACT_ATOMS: atom_id res chain seq x y z
N ARG A 1 -0.41 -9.31 17.75
CA ARG A 1 0.77 -9.17 18.63
C ARG A 1 1.21 -10.53 19.13
N VAL A 2 2.52 -10.79 19.14
CA VAL A 2 3.08 -12.03 19.71
C VAL A 2 3.31 -11.80 21.20
N GLU A 3 2.60 -12.53 22.04
CA GLU A 3 2.62 -12.36 23.50
C GLU A 3 3.11 -13.62 24.25
N ASP A 4 3.27 -14.75 23.54
CA ASP A 4 3.70 -16.01 24.11
C ASP A 4 4.64 -16.76 23.16
N LYS A 5 5.32 -17.78 23.68
CA LYS A 5 6.26 -18.64 22.95
C LYS A 5 5.68 -20.01 22.71
N VAL A 6 5.89 -20.54 21.52
CA VAL A 6 5.61 -21.95 21.22
C VAL A 6 6.66 -22.87 21.85
N SER A 7 6.27 -24.12 22.11
CA SER A 7 7.15 -25.15 22.69
C SER A 7 8.44 -25.32 21.87
N PRO A 8 9.59 -25.68 22.52
CA PRO A 8 10.81 -25.99 21.80
C PRO A 8 10.60 -27.07 20.74
N GLY A 9 11.09 -26.82 19.52
CA GLY A 9 10.93 -27.75 18.39
C GLY A 9 9.83 -27.37 17.38
N ALA A 10 8.91 -26.48 17.70
CA ALA A 10 7.98 -25.93 16.73
C ALA A 10 8.70 -24.89 15.84
N ARG A 11 8.91 -25.25 14.59
CA ARG A 11 9.46 -24.34 13.57
C ARG A 11 8.32 -23.80 12.72
N GLU A 12 8.38 -22.50 12.39
CA GLU A 12 7.41 -21.85 11.50
C GLU A 12 5.94 -22.05 11.94
N ALA A 13 5.69 -22.07 13.25
CA ALA A 13 4.37 -22.26 13.81
C ALA A 13 3.94 -21.08 14.68
N LEU A 14 2.68 -20.72 14.58
CA LEU A 14 2.01 -19.75 15.45
C LEU A 14 0.85 -20.44 16.17
N CYS A 15 0.70 -20.17 17.46
CA CYS A 15 -0.46 -20.59 18.23
C CYS A 15 -1.34 -19.38 18.50
N LEU A 16 -2.63 -19.50 18.19
CA LEU A 16 -3.65 -18.51 18.51
C LEU A 16 -4.35 -18.88 19.80
N TYR A 17 -4.50 -17.89 20.68
CA TYR A 17 -5.28 -18.05 21.91
C TYR A 17 -6.77 -17.86 21.60
N PHE A 18 -7.59 -18.77 22.12
CA PHE A 18 -9.05 -18.68 22.11
C PHE A 18 -9.57 -18.71 23.55
N SER A 19 -10.62 -17.95 23.82
CA SER A 19 -11.22 -17.84 25.15
C SER A 19 -11.94 -19.11 25.60
N ASN A 20 -12.31 -19.99 24.67
CA ASN A 20 -12.90 -21.29 24.96
C ASN A 20 -12.26 -22.40 24.12
N HIS A 21 -12.38 -23.63 24.64
CA HIS A 21 -11.76 -24.81 24.05
C HIS A 21 -12.46 -25.27 22.74
N ALA A 22 -13.75 -25.05 22.61
CA ALA A 22 -14.50 -25.45 21.42
C ALA A 22 -14.05 -24.67 20.19
N ASP A 23 -13.83 -23.36 20.33
CA ASP A 23 -13.34 -22.50 19.23
C ASP A 23 -11.91 -22.87 18.82
N ALA A 24 -11.07 -23.19 19.81
CA ALA A 24 -9.70 -23.65 19.54
C ALA A 24 -9.67 -24.96 18.75
N ILE A 25 -10.53 -25.92 19.11
CA ILE A 25 -10.68 -27.19 18.38
C ILE A 25 -11.26 -26.97 16.98
N ALA A 26 -12.29 -26.13 16.86
CA ALA A 26 -12.91 -25.79 15.57
C ALA A 26 -11.93 -25.13 14.60
N PHE A 27 -11.07 -24.26 15.10
CA PHE A 27 -10.01 -23.67 14.30
C PHE A 27 -8.98 -24.71 13.84
N GLY A 28 -8.58 -25.62 14.73
CA GLY A 28 -7.68 -26.73 14.44
C GLY A 28 -6.28 -26.27 14.00
N ARG A 29 -5.63 -27.08 13.14
CA ARG A 29 -4.33 -26.79 12.55
C ARG A 29 -4.50 -26.40 11.09
N GLN A 30 -4.00 -25.24 10.72
CA GLN A 30 -4.08 -24.72 9.36
C GLN A 30 -2.70 -24.22 8.88
N ILE A 31 -2.45 -24.28 7.58
CA ILE A 31 -1.30 -23.65 6.95
C ILE A 31 -1.82 -22.35 6.30
N LEU A 32 -1.44 -21.24 6.87
CA LEU A 32 -1.91 -19.92 6.45
C LEU A 32 -0.73 -19.02 6.12
N PRO A 33 -0.85 -18.14 5.12
CA PRO A 33 0.14 -17.09 4.91
C PRO A 33 0.14 -16.13 6.09
N VAL A 34 1.31 -15.86 6.64
CA VAL A 34 1.50 -14.94 7.77
C VAL A 34 2.31 -13.75 7.31
N PHE A 35 1.78 -12.56 7.55
CA PHE A 35 2.43 -11.31 7.23
C PHE A 35 2.78 -10.55 8.51
N LYS A 36 4.03 -10.12 8.63
CA LYS A 36 4.42 -9.21 9.71
C LYS A 36 3.78 -7.84 9.45
N ILE A 37 2.95 -7.39 10.37
CA ILE A 37 2.45 -6.01 10.35
C ILE A 37 3.53 -5.14 10.99
N LYS A 38 4.01 -4.13 10.28
CA LYS A 38 4.91 -3.13 10.86
C LYS A 38 4.18 -2.32 11.92
N SER A 39 4.84 -2.07 13.05
CA SER A 39 4.35 -1.10 14.01
C SER A 39 4.51 0.32 13.43
N ARG A 40 3.81 1.29 14.01
CA ARG A 40 3.97 2.72 13.63
C ARG A 40 5.43 3.19 13.74
N GLU A 41 6.21 2.58 14.61
CA GLU A 41 7.64 2.86 14.84
C GLU A 41 8.56 2.23 13.77
N GLU A 42 8.04 1.28 12.99
CA GLU A 42 8.78 0.59 11.92
C GLU A 42 8.55 1.21 10.53
N HIS A 43 7.73 2.25 10.42
CA HIS A 43 7.60 2.98 9.16
C HIS A 43 8.88 3.73 8.82
N LEU A 44 9.22 3.74 7.52
CA LEU A 44 10.47 4.30 7.02
C LEU A 44 10.51 5.82 7.06
N GLY A 45 9.38 6.48 7.29
CA GLY A 45 9.26 7.92 7.17
C GLY A 45 8.41 8.61 8.23
N GLU A 46 8.33 9.93 8.13
CA GLU A 46 7.50 10.76 9.00
C GLU A 46 6.03 10.72 8.58
N PRO A 47 5.07 10.65 9.53
CA PRO A 47 3.65 10.61 9.17
C PRO A 47 3.18 11.93 8.58
N LEU A 48 2.62 11.89 7.38
CA LEU A 48 1.96 13.02 6.71
C LEU A 48 0.46 13.10 7.03
N GLY A 49 -0.13 12.01 7.54
CA GLY A 49 -1.54 11.91 7.84
C GLY A 49 -2.30 11.04 6.83
N ILE A 50 -3.62 11.25 6.80
CA ILE A 50 -4.53 10.45 5.96
C ILE A 50 -4.69 11.11 4.60
N PHE A 51 -4.45 10.31 3.54
CA PHE A 51 -4.71 10.68 2.16
C PHE A 51 -5.85 9.83 1.58
N GLU A 52 -6.58 10.40 0.64
CA GLU A 52 -7.46 9.64 -0.24
C GLU A 52 -6.60 9.05 -1.35
N VAL A 53 -6.57 7.72 -1.42
CA VAL A 53 -5.71 6.99 -2.36
C VAL A 53 -6.59 6.22 -3.34
N THR A 54 -6.35 6.45 -4.63
CA THR A 54 -7.04 5.81 -5.76
C THR A 54 -6.03 5.09 -6.65
N GLY A 55 -6.51 4.39 -7.67
CA GLY A 55 -5.67 3.69 -8.62
C GLY A 55 -5.95 4.10 -10.07
N TYR A 56 -4.89 4.21 -10.88
CA TYR A 56 -4.99 4.45 -12.32
C TYR A 56 -4.08 3.51 -13.10
N CYS A 57 -4.28 3.44 -14.42
CA CYS A 57 -3.43 2.68 -15.33
C CYS A 57 -3.24 3.46 -16.65
N GLY A 58 -2.33 3.01 -17.50
CA GLY A 58 -2.03 3.64 -18.79
C GLY A 58 -3.06 3.40 -19.91
N CYS A 59 -4.30 3.01 -19.61
CA CYS A 59 -5.35 2.82 -20.60
C CYS A 59 -6.07 4.14 -20.96
N GLU A 60 -6.76 4.15 -22.10
CA GLU A 60 -7.52 5.31 -22.57
C GLU A 60 -8.59 5.79 -21.58
N LYS A 61 -9.18 4.87 -20.80
CA LYS A 61 -10.20 5.20 -19.80
C LYS A 61 -9.64 5.99 -18.63
N CYS A 62 -8.40 5.69 -18.19
CA CYS A 62 -7.74 6.36 -17.08
C CYS A 62 -6.97 7.63 -17.53
N CYS A 63 -6.24 7.55 -18.63
CA CYS A 63 -5.31 8.59 -19.05
C CYS A 63 -5.76 9.36 -20.31
N GLY A 64 -6.85 8.97 -20.96
CA GLY A 64 -7.33 9.56 -22.21
C GLY A 64 -6.47 9.25 -23.45
N LEU A 65 -5.22 8.82 -23.26
CA LEU A 65 -4.28 8.39 -24.30
C LEU A 65 -3.61 7.10 -23.85
N LYS A 66 -3.47 6.14 -24.74
CA LYS A 66 -2.83 4.86 -24.45
C LYS A 66 -1.30 5.02 -24.35
N GLY A 67 -0.72 4.63 -23.20
CA GLY A 67 0.72 4.50 -23.04
C GLY A 67 1.50 5.83 -22.97
N GLY A 68 1.03 6.79 -22.15
CA GLY A 68 1.74 8.06 -21.93
C GLY A 68 2.93 7.95 -20.98
N LEU A 69 3.86 8.91 -21.10
CA LEU A 69 4.87 9.17 -20.08
C LEU A 69 4.21 9.91 -18.90
N THR A 70 4.78 9.74 -17.72
CA THR A 70 4.42 10.53 -16.53
C THR A 70 4.84 12.00 -16.71
N LYS A 71 4.43 12.87 -15.78
CA LYS A 71 4.87 14.27 -15.75
C LYS A 71 6.40 14.41 -15.60
N ALA A 72 7.06 13.44 -14.97
CA ALA A 72 8.51 13.34 -14.88
C ALA A 72 9.20 12.77 -16.15
N GLU A 73 8.44 12.63 -17.26
CA GLU A 73 8.92 12.05 -18.54
C GLU A 73 9.43 10.61 -18.42
N LYS A 74 8.91 9.85 -17.45
CA LYS A 74 9.25 8.45 -17.21
C LYS A 74 8.11 7.52 -17.62
N ILE A 75 8.44 6.27 -17.94
CA ILE A 75 7.45 5.19 -18.10
C ILE A 75 6.95 4.80 -16.71
N PRO A 76 5.63 4.93 -16.43
CA PRO A 76 5.09 4.59 -15.12
C PRO A 76 5.25 3.10 -14.79
N LYS A 77 5.48 2.77 -13.53
CA LYS A 77 5.69 1.41 -13.04
C LYS A 77 4.78 1.11 -11.86
N ALA A 78 4.08 -0.03 -11.92
CA ALA A 78 3.30 -0.51 -10.79
C ALA A 78 4.20 -0.82 -9.58
N GLY A 79 3.70 -0.53 -8.37
CA GLY A 79 4.48 -0.66 -7.13
C GLY A 79 5.59 0.38 -6.96
N HIS A 80 5.61 1.43 -7.79
CA HIS A 80 6.63 2.48 -7.76
C HIS A 80 6.07 3.87 -8.01
N THR A 81 5.34 4.06 -9.09
CA THR A 81 4.89 5.37 -9.57
C THR A 81 3.56 5.77 -8.96
N ILE A 82 3.49 7.00 -8.47
CA ILE A 82 2.25 7.66 -8.07
C ILE A 82 2.12 9.04 -8.70
N ALA A 83 0.86 9.46 -8.85
CA ALA A 83 0.51 10.86 -9.09
C ALA A 83 0.09 11.51 -7.77
N ALA A 84 0.51 12.75 -7.56
CA ALA A 84 0.16 13.55 -6.39
C ALA A 84 0.07 15.04 -6.76
N ASP A 85 -0.41 15.84 -5.81
CA ASP A 85 -0.35 17.30 -5.92
C ASP A 85 1.07 17.79 -5.60
N PRO A 86 1.79 18.42 -6.55
CA PRO A 86 3.16 18.90 -6.31
C PRO A 86 3.27 19.96 -5.22
N GLU A 87 2.17 20.65 -4.87
CA GLU A 87 2.14 21.62 -3.78
C GLU A 87 2.14 20.94 -2.40
N VAL A 88 1.72 19.67 -2.32
CA VAL A 88 1.68 18.87 -1.09
C VAL A 88 2.83 17.87 -1.05
N LEU A 89 3.07 17.18 -2.16
CA LEU A 89 4.13 16.20 -2.35
C LEU A 89 4.93 16.59 -3.61
N PRO A 90 6.05 17.28 -3.48
CA PRO A 90 6.89 17.64 -4.62
C PRO A 90 7.28 16.45 -5.48
N MET A 91 7.52 16.69 -6.77
CA MET A 91 8.02 15.65 -7.68
C MET A 91 9.28 15.00 -7.11
N GLU A 92 9.46 13.72 -7.36
CA GLU A 92 10.55 12.86 -6.86
C GLU A 92 10.51 12.58 -5.35
N SER A 93 9.52 13.12 -4.60
CA SER A 93 9.29 12.72 -3.20
C SER A 93 8.98 11.24 -3.11
N LYS A 94 9.47 10.61 -2.04
CA LYS A 94 9.17 9.22 -1.73
C LYS A 94 8.17 9.14 -0.58
N VAL A 95 7.17 8.32 -0.73
CA VAL A 95 6.19 8.08 0.34
C VAL A 95 5.96 6.59 0.53
N GLU A 96 5.75 6.19 1.78
CA GLU A 96 5.33 4.84 2.12
C GLU A 96 3.81 4.79 2.26
N ILE A 97 3.18 3.86 1.54
CA ILE A 97 1.75 3.57 1.56
C ILE A 97 1.59 2.04 1.66
N ASN A 98 0.95 1.54 2.72
CA ASN A 98 0.76 0.09 2.93
C ASN A 98 2.07 -0.70 2.81
N ASP A 99 3.15 -0.25 3.48
CA ASP A 99 4.48 -0.87 3.50
C ASP A 99 5.22 -0.90 2.14
N ILE A 100 4.74 -0.17 1.15
CA ILE A 100 5.39 -0.02 -0.16
C ILE A 100 5.86 1.42 -0.32
N VAL A 101 7.10 1.60 -0.74
CA VAL A 101 7.66 2.93 -1.05
C VAL A 101 7.35 3.28 -2.51
N TYR A 102 6.67 4.38 -2.69
CA TYR A 102 6.33 4.96 -3.99
C TYR A 102 7.10 6.25 -4.23
N VAL A 103 7.23 6.64 -5.49
CA VAL A 103 7.84 7.90 -5.93
C VAL A 103 6.82 8.74 -6.66
N VAL A 104 6.76 10.02 -6.33
CA VAL A 104 5.90 11.00 -7.04
C VAL A 104 6.54 11.31 -8.38
N GLU A 105 6.05 10.68 -9.43
CA GLU A 105 6.55 10.84 -10.81
C GLU A 105 5.49 11.41 -11.75
N ASP A 106 4.25 11.56 -11.26
CA ASP A 106 3.14 12.04 -12.07
C ASP A 106 2.26 13.05 -11.35
N THR A 107 1.40 13.71 -12.09
CA THR A 107 0.40 14.66 -11.60
C THR A 107 -0.92 14.42 -12.34
N GLY A 108 -2.04 14.77 -11.71
CA GLY A 108 -3.36 14.69 -12.34
C GLY A 108 -4.18 15.96 -12.12
N LYS A 109 -5.06 16.28 -13.08
CA LYS A 109 -5.95 17.45 -12.97
C LYS A 109 -6.86 17.38 -11.73
N VAL A 110 -7.24 16.16 -11.35
CA VAL A 110 -8.13 15.89 -10.22
C VAL A 110 -7.37 15.41 -8.97
N VAL A 111 -6.06 15.19 -9.09
CA VAL A 111 -5.20 14.78 -7.97
C VAL A 111 -4.70 16.03 -7.27
N LYS A 112 -5.46 16.50 -6.27
CA LYS A 112 -5.21 17.76 -5.57
C LYS A 112 -5.31 17.61 -4.05
N GLY A 113 -4.47 18.36 -3.34
CA GLY A 113 -4.39 18.29 -1.89
C GLY A 113 -3.95 16.91 -1.41
N ASN A 114 -4.61 16.37 -0.38
CA ASN A 114 -4.30 15.05 0.18
C ASN A 114 -4.91 13.89 -0.65
N VAL A 115 -4.70 13.92 -1.97
CA VAL A 115 -5.12 12.88 -2.90
C VAL A 115 -3.88 12.28 -3.57
N ILE A 116 -3.81 10.97 -3.65
CA ILE A 116 -2.76 10.21 -4.34
C ILE A 116 -3.42 9.22 -5.30
N ASP A 117 -2.85 9.05 -6.48
CA ASP A 117 -3.28 8.07 -7.46
C ASP A 117 -2.13 7.12 -7.77
N ILE A 118 -2.29 5.83 -7.43
CA ILE A 118 -1.27 4.78 -7.60
C ILE A 118 -1.38 4.17 -9.00
N TYR A 119 -0.25 4.06 -9.67
CA TYR A 119 -0.19 3.40 -10.97
C TYR A 119 -0.25 1.88 -10.84
N PHE A 120 -1.14 1.26 -11.64
CA PHE A 120 -1.28 -0.18 -11.80
C PHE A 120 -1.06 -0.59 -13.27
N ASN A 121 -0.62 -1.83 -13.50
CA ASN A 121 -0.38 -2.31 -14.85
C ASN A 121 -1.67 -2.50 -15.66
N THR A 122 -2.77 -2.85 -14.98
CA THR A 122 -4.06 -3.13 -15.62
C THR A 122 -5.19 -2.29 -15.05
N HIS A 123 -6.23 -2.10 -15.84
CA HIS A 123 -7.44 -1.40 -15.41
C HIS A 123 -8.16 -2.15 -14.28
N GLU A 124 -8.19 -3.48 -14.36
CA GLU A 124 -8.81 -4.35 -13.37
C GLU A 124 -8.13 -4.22 -11.98
N GLU A 125 -6.80 -4.13 -11.94
CA GLU A 125 -6.06 -3.90 -10.70
C GLU A 125 -6.40 -2.54 -10.09
N ALA A 126 -6.42 -1.47 -10.89
CA ALA A 126 -6.78 -0.13 -10.46
C ALA A 126 -8.21 -0.07 -9.91
N VAL A 127 -9.17 -0.68 -10.61
CA VAL A 127 -10.57 -0.76 -10.15
C VAL A 127 -10.71 -1.60 -8.88
N ARG A 128 -9.99 -2.71 -8.78
CA ARG A 128 -9.99 -3.57 -7.57
C ARG A 128 -9.42 -2.85 -6.36
N PHE A 129 -8.39 -2.04 -6.54
CA PHE A 129 -7.83 -1.20 -5.47
C PHE A 129 -8.88 -0.20 -4.98
N GLY A 130 -9.62 0.41 -5.90
CA GLY A 130 -10.70 1.34 -5.62
C GLY A 130 -10.21 2.64 -4.98
N ARG A 131 -11.01 3.17 -4.04
CA ARG A 131 -10.76 4.41 -3.31
C ARG A 131 -10.67 4.11 -1.82
N GLN A 132 -9.55 4.49 -1.20
CA GLN A 132 -9.26 4.19 0.19
C GLN A 132 -8.72 5.43 0.92
N LYS A 133 -8.92 5.48 2.23
CA LYS A 133 -8.26 6.46 3.12
C LYS A 133 -7.14 5.76 3.85
N ILE A 134 -5.90 6.16 3.59
CA ILE A 134 -4.71 5.45 4.05
C ILE A 134 -3.74 6.46 4.70
N ASN A 135 -3.07 6.06 5.79
CA ASN A 135 -1.97 6.82 6.35
C ASN A 135 -0.76 6.77 5.41
N VAL A 136 -0.19 7.92 5.14
CA VAL A 136 0.97 8.10 4.26
C VAL A 136 2.13 8.64 5.08
N TYR A 137 3.33 8.16 4.79
CA TYR A 137 4.56 8.55 5.49
C TYR A 137 5.58 9.06 4.48
N LEU A 138 6.20 10.21 4.77
CA LEU A 138 7.27 10.77 3.94
C LEU A 138 8.57 10.02 4.21
N VAL A 139 9.16 9.45 3.18
CA VAL A 139 10.45 8.73 3.28
C VAL A 139 11.57 9.67 2.87
N PRO A 140 12.65 9.75 3.65
CA PRO A 140 13.81 10.58 3.32
C PRO A 140 14.47 10.26 1.99
#